data_0b2326a3f410f16eeb5edb60e6a0b962
#
_entry.id   0b2326a3f410f16eeb5edb60e6a0b962
#
_cell.length_a   1.000
_cell.length_b   1.000
_cell.length_c   1.000
_cell.angle_alpha   90.00
_cell.angle_beta   90.00
_cell.angle_gamma   90.00
#
_symmetry.space_group_name_H-M   'P 1'
#
loop_
_entity.id
_entity.type
_entity.pdbx_description
1 polymer ?
#
loop_
_entity_poly.entity_id
_entity_poly.type
_entity_poly.pdbx_seq_one_letter_code
_entity_poly.pdbx_strand_id
1 'polypeptide(L)'
;MRSYARNQGSQVPNTVLVHGDLINDLQTFGFLFETLCIRDLRIYANWLGGEVYHYRDKDGLECDAVMHLRNGKYGLIEIKLGGDTLIEEGARNLKAMEAKIDTDKMNTPSFLMVLTGVGNYAYRRNDGVFVVPIGSLKNWKDKNIF
;
A
#
# COMPACT_ATOMS: atom_id res chain seq x y z
N MET A 1 -62.67 -12.90 16.97
CA MET A 1 -61.98 -12.57 15.73
C MET A 1 -60.69 -11.78 16.05
N ARG A 2 -59.56 -12.40 15.94
CA ARG A 2 -58.24 -11.74 16.16
C ARG A 2 -57.77 -11.24 14.82
N SER A 3 -57.66 -9.92 14.65
CA SER A 3 -57.08 -9.27 13.49
C SER A 3 -55.55 -9.42 13.58
N TYR A 4 -54.97 -10.12 12.63
CA TYR A 4 -53.51 -10.13 12.45
C TYR A 4 -53.06 -8.81 11.83
N ALA A 5 -52.37 -8.01 12.62
CA ALA A 5 -51.67 -6.85 12.10
C ALA A 5 -50.58 -7.31 11.10
N ARG A 6 -50.71 -6.89 9.88
CA ARG A 6 -49.76 -7.11 8.79
C ARG A 6 -48.45 -6.38 9.14
N ASN A 7 -47.43 -7.15 9.35
CA ASN A 7 -46.07 -6.65 9.58
C ASN A 7 -45.64 -5.82 8.34
N GLN A 8 -45.60 -4.51 8.50
CA GLN A 8 -45.02 -3.64 7.48
C GLN A 8 -43.53 -3.91 7.48
N GLY A 9 -43.03 -4.46 6.35
CA GLY A 9 -41.63 -4.67 6.13
C GLY A 9 -40.88 -3.36 6.37
N SER A 10 -39.85 -3.43 7.19
CA SER A 10 -38.91 -2.37 7.38
C SER A 10 -38.30 -2.01 6.01
N GLN A 11 -38.75 -0.93 5.43
CA GLN A 11 -38.06 -0.31 4.33
C GLN A 11 -36.71 0.15 4.89
N VAL A 12 -35.64 -0.54 4.48
CA VAL A 12 -34.29 -0.01 4.64
C VAL A 12 -34.29 1.36 3.95
N PRO A 13 -34.02 2.46 4.65
CA PRO A 13 -33.95 3.74 3.99
C PRO A 13 -32.95 3.63 2.86
N ASN A 14 -33.33 4.00 1.65
CA ASN A 14 -32.37 4.27 0.58
C ASN A 14 -31.46 5.36 1.12
N THR A 15 -30.35 4.97 1.70
CA THR A 15 -29.33 5.90 2.14
C THR A 15 -28.76 6.50 0.86
N VAL A 16 -29.22 7.70 0.54
CA VAL A 16 -28.56 8.53 -0.47
C VAL A 16 -27.18 8.79 0.08
N LEU A 17 -26.17 8.06 -0.41
CA LEU A 17 -24.79 8.32 -0.07
C LEU A 17 -24.47 9.76 -0.49
N VAL A 18 -24.38 10.64 0.48
CA VAL A 18 -23.95 12.01 0.23
C VAL A 18 -22.49 11.94 -0.18
N HIS A 19 -22.07 12.80 -1.10
CA HIS A 19 -20.70 12.82 -1.63
C HIS A 19 -19.62 12.80 -0.52
N GLY A 20 -19.88 13.44 0.62
CA GLY A 20 -18.99 13.41 1.78
C GLY A 20 -18.85 12.03 2.43
N ASP A 21 -19.92 11.25 2.51
CA ASP A 21 -19.89 9.91 3.11
C ASP A 21 -19.07 8.95 2.23
N LEU A 22 -19.24 9.04 0.91
CA LEU A 22 -18.45 8.22 -0.03
C LEU A 22 -16.94 8.53 0.05
N ILE A 23 -16.57 9.81 0.19
CA ILE A 23 -15.15 10.20 0.37
C ILE A 23 -14.61 9.64 1.69
N ASN A 24 -15.37 9.73 2.78
CA ASN A 24 -14.97 9.18 4.08
C ASN A 24 -14.83 7.66 4.03
N ASP A 25 -15.74 6.97 3.35
CA ASP A 25 -15.67 5.52 3.17
C ASP A 25 -14.45 5.09 2.37
N LEU A 26 -14.10 5.83 1.30
CA LEU A 26 -12.88 5.58 0.51
C LEU A 26 -11.61 5.82 1.32
N GLN A 27 -11.57 6.87 2.15
CA GLN A 27 -10.44 7.14 3.03
C GLN A 27 -10.28 6.03 4.08
N THR A 28 -11.39 5.62 4.71
CA THR A 28 -11.41 4.50 5.68
C THR A 28 -10.93 3.21 5.03
N PHE A 29 -11.41 2.90 3.82
CA PHE A 29 -10.98 1.74 3.07
C PHE A 29 -9.49 1.79 2.73
N GLY A 30 -8.97 2.95 2.31
CA GLY A 30 -7.55 3.17 2.06
C GLY A 30 -6.70 2.89 3.29
N PHE A 31 -7.13 3.35 4.46
CA PHE A 31 -6.45 3.12 5.73
C PHE A 31 -6.43 1.65 6.15
N LEU A 32 -7.55 0.95 5.97
CA LEU A 32 -7.65 -0.49 6.24
C LEU A 32 -6.77 -1.29 5.28
N PHE A 33 -6.74 -0.91 4.01
CA PHE A 33 -5.89 -1.52 2.99
C PHE A 33 -4.41 -1.35 3.32
N GLU A 34 -3.98 -0.15 3.68
CA GLU A 34 -2.61 0.12 4.13
C GLU A 34 -2.23 -0.75 5.32
N THR A 35 -3.09 -0.82 6.34
CA THR A 35 -2.88 -1.68 7.52
C THR A 35 -2.71 -3.14 7.14
N LEU A 36 -3.52 -3.65 6.21
CA LEU A 36 -3.41 -5.00 5.67
C LEU A 36 -2.05 -5.22 4.99
N CYS A 37 -1.64 -4.29 4.14
CA CYS A 37 -0.37 -4.35 3.43
C CYS A 37 0.82 -4.35 4.40
N ILE A 38 0.83 -3.47 5.38
CA ILE A 38 1.89 -3.40 6.40
C ILE A 38 1.99 -4.71 7.18
N ARG A 39 0.86 -5.32 7.55
CA ARG A 39 0.84 -6.63 8.21
C ARG A 39 1.51 -7.69 7.35
N ASP A 40 1.15 -7.77 6.09
CA ASP A 40 1.67 -8.78 5.17
C ASP A 40 3.16 -8.52 4.86
N LEU A 41 3.56 -7.28 4.65
CA LEU A 41 4.96 -6.90 4.48
C LEU A 41 5.82 -7.29 5.69
N ARG A 42 5.32 -7.16 6.92
CA ARG A 42 6.02 -7.62 8.14
C ARG A 42 6.25 -9.12 8.15
N ILE A 43 5.27 -9.91 7.69
CA ILE A 43 5.41 -11.36 7.57
C ILE A 43 6.52 -11.69 6.56
N TYR A 44 6.53 -11.06 5.40
CA TYR A 44 7.57 -11.27 4.38
C TYR A 44 8.95 -10.80 4.85
N ALA A 45 9.03 -9.63 5.48
CA ALA A 45 10.29 -9.12 6.03
C ALA A 45 10.87 -10.08 7.07
N ASN A 46 10.05 -10.59 7.97
CA ASN A 46 10.48 -11.55 9.00
C ASN A 46 11.05 -12.84 8.38
N TRP A 47 10.44 -13.35 7.31
CA TRP A 47 10.99 -14.52 6.58
C TRP A 47 12.35 -14.25 5.94
N LEU A 48 12.59 -13.00 5.53
CA LEU A 48 13.86 -12.55 4.95
C LEU A 48 14.88 -12.12 6.01
N GLY A 49 14.52 -12.24 7.29
CA GLY A 49 15.37 -11.82 8.40
C GLY A 49 15.46 -10.30 8.55
N GLY A 50 14.40 -9.59 8.21
CA GLY A 50 14.31 -8.15 8.26
C GLY A 50 13.09 -7.65 9.03
N GLU A 51 12.90 -6.35 8.99
CA GLU A 51 11.83 -5.62 9.66
C GLU A 51 11.24 -4.56 8.74
N VAL A 52 10.02 -4.09 9.05
CA VAL A 52 9.32 -3.03 8.33
C VAL A 52 9.15 -1.83 9.24
N TYR A 53 9.59 -0.68 8.76
CA TYR A 53 9.50 0.61 9.41
C TYR A 53 8.64 1.56 8.58
N HIS A 54 8.07 2.56 9.23
CA HIS A 54 7.50 3.74 8.60
C HIS A 54 8.53 4.86 8.64
N TYR A 55 8.59 5.68 7.60
CA TYR A 55 9.50 6.82 7.55
C TYR A 55 8.74 8.09 7.26
N ARG A 56 9.07 9.15 8.00
CA ARG A 56 8.61 10.51 7.75
C ARG A 56 9.74 11.48 8.10
N ASP A 57 10.05 12.40 7.21
CA ASP A 57 11.03 13.45 7.48
C ASP A 57 10.38 14.72 8.03
N LYS A 58 11.23 15.67 8.44
CA LYS A 58 10.79 16.97 8.96
C LYS A 58 10.10 17.85 7.91
N ASP A 59 10.34 17.61 6.65
CA ASP A 59 9.77 18.34 5.51
C ASP A 59 8.43 17.75 5.05
N GLY A 60 7.98 16.68 5.74
CA GLY A 60 6.72 16.00 5.48
C GLY A 60 6.77 14.95 4.38
N LEU A 61 7.96 14.63 3.84
CA LEU A 61 8.12 13.51 2.93
C LEU A 61 8.00 12.21 3.73
N GLU A 62 7.13 11.34 3.28
CA GLU A 62 6.71 10.14 3.98
C GLU A 62 6.85 8.92 3.07
N CYS A 63 7.20 7.77 3.65
CA CYS A 63 7.20 6.48 2.99
C CYS A 63 6.38 5.51 3.85
N ASP A 64 5.38 4.90 3.26
CA ASP A 64 4.45 4.02 3.95
C ASP A 64 5.17 2.83 4.59
N ALA A 65 6.15 2.26 3.90
CA ALA A 65 6.96 1.19 4.46
C ALA A 65 8.42 1.23 3.96
N VAL A 66 9.34 1.06 4.88
CA VAL A 66 10.76 0.78 4.62
C VAL A 66 11.03 -0.66 5.06
N MET A 67 11.24 -1.57 4.12
CA MET A 67 11.65 -2.94 4.43
C MET A 67 13.16 -3.00 4.53
N HIS A 68 13.68 -3.24 5.73
CA HIS A 68 15.11 -3.30 6.02
C HIS A 68 15.52 -4.73 6.39
N LEU A 69 16.56 -5.25 5.74
CA LEU A 69 17.11 -6.58 5.98
C LEU A 69 18.38 -6.50 6.83
N ARG A 70 18.67 -7.56 7.58
CA ARG A 70 19.87 -7.65 8.44
C ARG A 70 21.20 -7.50 7.69
N ASN A 71 21.22 -7.79 6.40
CA ASN A 71 22.41 -7.60 5.55
C ASN A 71 22.63 -6.14 5.09
N GLY A 72 21.85 -5.19 5.61
CA GLY A 72 21.92 -3.77 5.27
C GLY A 72 21.18 -3.38 3.98
N LYS A 73 20.62 -4.34 3.26
CA LYS A 73 19.75 -4.05 2.10
C LYS A 73 18.40 -3.54 2.58
N TYR A 74 17.81 -2.64 1.84
CA TYR A 74 16.47 -2.12 2.13
C TYR A 74 15.72 -1.74 0.86
N GLY A 75 14.42 -1.65 0.96
CA GLY A 75 13.52 -1.18 -0.09
C GLY A 75 12.53 -0.17 0.44
N LEU A 76 12.10 0.74 -0.43
CA LEU A 76 11.09 1.75 -0.14
C LEU A 76 9.78 1.35 -0.81
N ILE A 77 8.68 1.44 -0.09
CA ILE A 77 7.36 0.96 -0.53
C ILE A 77 6.31 2.02 -0.25
N GLU A 78 5.58 2.41 -1.30
CA GLU A 78 4.34 3.17 -1.22
C GLU A 78 3.15 2.23 -1.41
N ILE A 79 2.07 2.46 -0.65
CA ILE A 79 0.86 1.66 -0.68
C ILE A 79 -0.25 2.51 -1.29
N LYS A 80 -0.80 2.06 -2.41
CA LYS A 80 -1.87 2.74 -3.14
C LYS A 80 -2.97 1.75 -3.50
N LEU A 81 -4.23 2.19 -3.46
CA LEU A 81 -5.34 1.29 -3.83
C LEU A 81 -5.23 0.79 -5.27
N GLY A 82 -4.73 1.61 -6.17
CA GLY A 82 -4.53 1.30 -7.58
C GLY A 82 -5.02 2.43 -8.50
N GLY A 83 -4.88 2.22 -9.81
CA GLY A 83 -5.15 3.22 -10.84
C GLY A 83 -3.92 4.06 -11.17
N ASP A 84 -3.83 4.47 -12.45
CA ASP A 84 -2.61 5.07 -13.01
C ASP A 84 -2.18 6.34 -12.26
N THR A 85 -3.13 7.18 -11.87
CA THR A 85 -2.84 8.43 -11.14
C THR A 85 -2.19 8.18 -9.78
N LEU A 86 -2.70 7.22 -9.00
CA LEU A 86 -2.15 6.89 -7.68
C LEU A 86 -0.80 6.17 -7.79
N ILE A 87 -0.64 5.32 -8.79
CA ILE A 87 0.64 4.65 -9.09
C ILE A 87 1.69 5.68 -9.46
N GLU A 88 1.36 6.66 -10.31
CA GLU A 88 2.25 7.74 -10.71
C GLU A 88 2.66 8.61 -9.52
N GLU A 89 1.71 8.94 -8.65
CA GLU A 89 1.96 9.69 -7.41
C GLU A 89 2.94 8.93 -6.50
N GLY A 90 2.66 7.64 -6.24
CA GLY A 90 3.52 6.79 -5.40
C GLY A 90 4.93 6.65 -5.98
N ALA A 91 5.05 6.43 -7.29
CA ALA A 91 6.35 6.32 -7.95
C ALA A 91 7.15 7.62 -7.84
N ARG A 92 6.50 8.77 -8.07
CA ARG A 92 7.14 10.09 -7.93
C ARG A 92 7.62 10.34 -6.50
N ASN A 93 6.81 9.97 -5.49
CA ASN A 93 7.18 10.10 -4.08
C ASN A 93 8.42 9.24 -3.75
N LEU A 94 8.44 7.98 -4.18
CA LEU A 94 9.59 7.09 -4.02
C LEU A 94 10.88 7.63 -4.67
N LYS A 95 10.77 8.19 -5.88
CA LYS A 95 11.91 8.81 -6.57
C LYS A 95 12.41 10.07 -5.86
N ALA A 96 11.50 10.88 -5.33
CA ALA A 96 11.87 12.05 -4.52
C ALA A 96 12.60 11.65 -3.23
N MET A 97 12.17 10.56 -2.62
CA MET A 97 12.82 10.01 -1.44
C MET A 97 14.20 9.43 -1.76
N GLU A 98 14.31 8.64 -2.82
CA GLU A 98 15.61 8.12 -3.29
C GLU A 98 16.61 9.24 -3.52
N ALA A 99 16.19 10.35 -4.13
CA ALA A 99 17.05 11.50 -4.42
C ALA A 99 17.54 12.24 -3.15
N LYS A 100 16.86 12.10 -2.01
CA LYS A 100 17.28 12.67 -0.72
C LYS A 100 18.26 11.79 0.07
N ILE A 101 18.48 10.56 -0.36
CA ILE A 101 19.38 9.64 0.33
C ILE A 101 20.82 10.08 0.14
N ASP A 102 21.51 10.29 1.26
CA ASP A 102 22.95 10.58 1.29
C ASP A 102 23.72 9.28 1.07
N THR A 103 24.16 9.06 -0.16
CA THR A 103 24.86 7.84 -0.57
C THR A 103 26.25 7.70 0.04
N ASP A 104 26.80 8.75 0.65
CA ASP A 104 28.05 8.68 1.41
C ASP A 104 27.84 8.05 2.78
N LYS A 105 26.60 8.05 3.29
CA LYS A 105 26.26 7.53 4.62
C LYS A 105 25.48 6.22 4.60
N MET A 106 24.75 5.96 3.54
CA MET A 106 23.94 4.74 3.44
C MET A 106 23.84 4.27 1.99
N ASN A 107 23.64 2.97 1.83
CA ASN A 107 23.46 2.37 0.50
C ASN A 107 22.22 2.91 -0.20
N THR A 108 22.21 2.87 -1.52
CA THR A 108 20.99 3.07 -2.30
C THR A 108 19.95 1.99 -2.01
N PRO A 109 18.65 2.29 -2.08
CA PRO A 109 17.61 1.28 -1.96
C PRO A 109 17.80 0.16 -2.98
N SER A 110 17.62 -1.07 -2.54
CA SER A 110 17.69 -2.25 -3.44
C SER A 110 16.50 -2.28 -4.41
N PHE A 111 15.37 -1.70 -4.01
CA PHE A 111 14.19 -1.55 -4.85
C PHE A 111 13.29 -0.39 -4.37
N LEU A 112 12.52 0.13 -5.31
CA LEU A 112 11.40 1.05 -5.08
C LEU A 112 10.14 0.33 -5.56
N MET A 113 9.07 0.34 -4.76
CA MET A 113 7.85 -0.42 -5.05
C MET A 113 6.59 0.38 -4.73
N VAL A 114 5.66 0.43 -5.66
CA VAL A 114 4.27 0.79 -5.39
C VAL A 114 3.49 -0.52 -5.23
N LEU A 115 3.01 -0.77 -4.01
CA LEU A 115 2.18 -1.92 -3.68
C LEU A 115 0.71 -1.54 -3.89
N THR A 116 -0.01 -2.28 -4.72
CA THR A 116 -1.38 -1.94 -5.11
C THR A 116 -2.40 -2.98 -4.64
N GLY A 117 -3.64 -2.50 -4.41
CA GLY A 117 -4.77 -3.38 -4.07
C GLY A 117 -5.33 -4.12 -5.28
N VAL A 118 -5.22 -3.51 -6.46
CA VAL A 118 -5.75 -4.04 -7.71
C VAL A 118 -4.64 -4.15 -8.75
N GLY A 119 -4.77 -5.12 -9.64
CA GLY A 119 -3.84 -5.37 -10.74
C GLY A 119 -3.75 -6.86 -11.03
N ASN A 120 -3.43 -7.20 -12.27
CA ASN A 120 -3.39 -8.60 -12.72
C ASN A 120 -1.98 -9.19 -12.68
N TYR A 121 -0.95 -8.35 -12.68
CA TYR A 121 0.45 -8.77 -12.69
C TYR A 121 1.37 -7.69 -12.13
N ALA A 122 2.53 -8.10 -11.66
CA ALA A 122 3.60 -7.22 -11.25
C ALA A 122 4.44 -6.81 -12.48
N TYR A 123 4.86 -5.55 -12.53
CA TYR A 123 5.71 -5.04 -13.61
C TYR A 123 6.70 -3.99 -13.08
N ARG A 124 7.72 -3.71 -13.90
CA ARG A 124 8.69 -2.65 -13.64
C ARG A 124 8.44 -1.50 -14.60
N ARG A 125 8.35 -0.30 -14.07
CA ARG A 125 8.22 0.95 -14.82
C ARG A 125 9.55 1.34 -15.47
N ASN A 126 9.48 2.24 -16.45
CA ASN A 126 10.69 2.78 -17.12
C ASN A 126 11.61 3.56 -16.17
N ASP A 127 11.06 4.15 -15.09
CA ASP A 127 11.80 4.84 -14.04
C ASP A 127 12.45 3.90 -13.01
N GLY A 128 12.25 2.59 -13.18
CA GLY A 128 12.81 1.54 -12.33
C GLY A 128 11.95 1.14 -11.14
N VAL A 129 10.84 1.84 -10.88
CA VAL A 129 9.90 1.52 -9.80
C VAL A 129 9.09 0.28 -10.15
N PHE A 130 8.99 -0.66 -9.21
CA PHE A 130 8.11 -1.82 -9.34
C PHE A 130 6.68 -1.45 -8.98
N VAL A 131 5.73 -1.97 -9.72
CA VAL A 131 4.29 -1.94 -9.37
C VAL A 131 3.85 -3.36 -9.13
N VAL A 132 3.39 -3.63 -7.91
CA VAL A 132 3.11 -5.00 -7.47
C VAL A 132 1.73 -5.06 -6.81
N PRO A 133 0.76 -5.77 -7.40
CA PRO A 133 -0.48 -6.07 -6.71
C PRO A 133 -0.22 -6.94 -5.47
N ILE A 134 -0.89 -6.66 -4.35
CA ILE A 134 -0.68 -7.40 -3.09
C ILE A 134 -0.88 -8.91 -3.27
N GLY A 135 -1.82 -9.32 -4.12
CA GLY A 135 -2.03 -10.72 -4.46
C GLY A 135 -0.87 -11.41 -5.16
N SER A 136 0.05 -10.65 -5.77
CA SER A 136 1.23 -11.17 -6.45
C SER A 136 2.41 -11.41 -5.50
N LEU A 137 2.36 -10.94 -4.26
CA LEU A 137 3.43 -11.16 -3.26
C LEU A 137 3.61 -12.63 -2.88
N LYS A 138 2.60 -13.47 -3.06
CA LYS A 138 2.65 -14.92 -2.75
C LYS A 138 3.78 -15.67 -3.47
N ASN A 139 4.18 -15.17 -4.63
CA ASN A 139 5.22 -15.78 -5.47
C ASN A 139 6.58 -15.08 -5.33
N TRP A 140 6.74 -14.25 -4.33
CA TRP A 140 7.98 -13.48 -4.09
C TRP A 140 9.19 -14.37 -3.84
N LYS A 141 9.01 -15.57 -3.27
CA LYS A 141 10.10 -16.53 -3.00
C LYS A 141 10.87 -16.97 -4.25
N ASP A 142 10.25 -16.91 -5.42
CA ASP A 142 10.79 -17.42 -6.67
C ASP A 142 11.47 -16.34 -7.52
N LYS A 143 11.44 -15.09 -7.09
CA LYS A 143 12.01 -13.97 -7.84
C LYS A 143 13.14 -13.33 -7.04
N ASN A 144 14.38 -13.50 -7.52
CA ASN A 144 15.59 -12.82 -7.02
C ASN A 144 15.46 -11.29 -7.20
N ILE A 145 14.67 -10.64 -6.35
CA ILE A 145 14.51 -9.17 -6.34
C ILE A 145 15.52 -8.52 -5.38
N PHE A 146 16.18 -9.33 -4.54
CA PHE A 146 17.23 -8.90 -3.60
C PHE A 146 18.61 -9.40 -3.97
#